data_30d070cb7a9d01f500f45f20886527a2
#
_entry.id   30d070cb7a9d01f500f45f20886527a2
#
_cell.length_a   1.000
_cell.length_b   1.000
_cell.length_c   1.000
_cell.angle_alpha   90.00
_cell.angle_beta   90.00
_cell.angle_gamma   90.00
#
_symmetry.space_group_name_H-M   'P 1'
#
loop_
_entity.id
_entity.type
_entity.pdbx_description
1 polymer ?
#
loop_
_entity_poly.entity_id
_entity_poly.type
_entity_poly.pdbx_seq_one_letter_code
_entity_poly.pdbx_strand_id
1 'polypeptide(L)'
;MPKQNPLLNIVKKQKEGKAVAIYSCCSSNAFVIEAAMETAKKQDSCVLIESTANQVDQNGGYSGMTPKDFFNFCHEKAKEAGLSSDRIFLGGDHLGPLTVANKPEAEAMEYAKTLVHDYVRAGFTKIHIDTSMKVADDDPNTRLSDETIARRGATLAKVCEEAYQELLQENPEAIHPVYIVGSEVPIPGGAQEENAGMQVTKPEDFKSTVATFEKAFDDMGIADAWNHVIAAVVQPGVEEKDAGCEEYDRERAKDLMASIKDFDKLVFEGHSTDYQTKYKLRELVEDGVGILKVGPGLTYAAREGIFSLCMIEEELAAVYGFETSHFREELDKAMLANPGKWAPYYHGTENEIAFKR
;
A
#
# COMPACT_ATOMS: atom_id res chain seq x y z
N MET A 1 -15.81 22.58 11.33
CA MET A 1 -16.19 21.51 10.39
C MET A 1 -14.92 20.73 10.07
N PRO A 2 -14.98 19.41 9.98
CA PRO A 2 -13.82 18.61 9.61
C PRO A 2 -13.20 19.08 8.30
N LYS A 3 -11.89 18.97 8.17
CA LYS A 3 -11.19 19.33 6.92
C LYS A 3 -11.50 18.27 5.86
N GLN A 4 -11.65 18.70 4.61
CA GLN A 4 -11.85 17.78 3.51
C GLN A 4 -10.56 16.98 3.24
N ASN A 5 -10.70 15.66 2.99
CA ASN A 5 -9.58 14.83 2.63
C ASN A 5 -9.04 15.25 1.24
N PRO A 6 -7.74 15.58 1.12
CA PRO A 6 -7.18 16.09 -0.13
C PRO A 6 -7.12 15.04 -1.25
N LEU A 7 -7.17 13.74 -0.94
CA LEU A 7 -7.24 12.69 -1.96
C LEU A 7 -8.52 12.79 -2.81
N LEU A 8 -9.60 13.35 -2.27
CA LEU A 8 -10.81 13.65 -3.04
C LEU A 8 -10.57 14.60 -4.21
N ASN A 9 -9.56 15.49 -4.11
CA ASN A 9 -9.19 16.37 -5.23
C ASN A 9 -8.55 15.61 -6.40
N ILE A 10 -7.89 14.48 -6.15
CA ILE A 10 -7.32 13.62 -7.20
C ILE A 10 -8.47 13.02 -7.99
N VAL A 11 -9.44 12.41 -7.29
CA VAL A 11 -10.64 11.85 -7.91
C VAL A 11 -11.35 12.89 -8.77
N LYS A 12 -11.64 14.06 -8.17
CA LYS A 12 -12.31 15.15 -8.89
C LYS A 12 -11.57 15.55 -10.16
N LYS A 13 -10.26 15.75 -10.09
CA LYS A 13 -9.44 16.14 -11.25
C LYS A 13 -9.41 15.04 -12.32
N GLN A 14 -9.30 13.77 -11.93
CA GLN A 14 -9.39 12.63 -12.85
C GLN A 14 -10.75 12.64 -13.59
N LYS A 15 -11.85 12.88 -12.87
CA LYS A 15 -13.19 12.95 -13.47
C LYS A 15 -13.40 14.19 -14.35
N GLU A 16 -12.63 15.25 -14.13
CA GLU A 16 -12.55 16.41 -15.04
C GLU A 16 -11.67 16.14 -16.28
N GLY A 17 -11.15 14.93 -16.46
CA GLY A 17 -10.28 14.54 -17.58
C GLY A 17 -8.82 14.98 -17.43
N LYS A 18 -8.38 15.36 -16.22
CA LYS A 18 -6.98 15.70 -15.93
C LYS A 18 -6.25 14.46 -15.47
N ALA A 19 -5.17 14.11 -16.16
CA ALA A 19 -4.30 13.00 -15.77
C ALA A 19 -3.45 13.39 -14.55
N VAL A 20 -3.97 13.16 -13.35
CA VAL A 20 -3.31 13.43 -12.07
C VAL A 20 -3.40 12.22 -11.16
N ALA A 21 -2.34 11.95 -10.43
CA ALA A 21 -2.27 10.89 -9.43
C ALA A 21 -1.38 11.31 -8.27
N ILE A 22 -1.41 10.52 -7.21
CA ILE A 22 -0.41 10.54 -6.14
C ILE A 22 0.26 9.16 -6.09
N TYR A 23 1.58 9.15 -5.87
CA TYR A 23 2.21 7.90 -5.49
C TYR A 23 2.07 7.68 -3.98
N SER A 24 1.86 6.44 -3.60
CA SER A 24 1.81 5.99 -2.22
C SER A 24 3.15 5.37 -1.87
N CYS A 25 3.92 6.06 -1.04
CA CYS A 25 5.21 5.58 -0.53
C CYS A 25 4.96 4.56 0.59
N CYS A 26 4.92 3.27 0.25
CA CYS A 26 4.73 2.16 1.20
C CYS A 26 6.08 1.78 1.82
N SER A 27 6.47 2.45 2.89
CA SER A 27 7.75 2.17 3.55
C SER A 27 7.73 2.56 5.03
N SER A 28 8.43 1.79 5.86
CA SER A 28 8.78 2.16 7.24
C SER A 28 10.27 2.52 7.40
N ASN A 29 11.01 2.62 6.28
CA ASN A 29 12.42 2.97 6.29
C ASN A 29 12.61 4.49 6.34
N ALA A 30 13.39 4.98 7.32
CA ALA A 30 13.63 6.41 7.54
C ALA A 30 14.17 7.13 6.31
N PHE A 31 15.17 6.57 5.62
CA PHE A 31 15.78 7.19 4.44
C PHE A 31 14.78 7.34 3.27
N VAL A 32 13.96 6.31 3.07
CA VAL A 32 12.92 6.33 2.02
C VAL A 32 11.88 7.40 2.33
N ILE A 33 11.40 7.45 3.57
CA ILE A 33 10.40 8.43 4.02
C ILE A 33 10.95 9.86 3.93
N GLU A 34 12.17 10.10 4.37
CA GLU A 34 12.85 11.41 4.26
C GLU A 34 13.00 11.83 2.79
N ALA A 35 13.44 10.92 1.91
CA ALA A 35 13.58 11.21 0.48
C ALA A 35 12.23 11.55 -0.17
N ALA A 36 11.15 10.85 0.20
CA ALA A 36 9.80 11.15 -0.27
C ALA A 36 9.33 12.55 0.19
N MET A 37 9.58 12.91 1.45
CA MET A 37 9.23 14.21 2.02
C MET A 37 10.03 15.36 1.40
N GLU A 38 11.34 15.17 1.21
CA GLU A 38 12.18 16.15 0.52
C GLU A 38 11.73 16.36 -0.93
N THR A 39 11.36 15.28 -1.60
CA THR A 39 10.84 15.34 -2.98
C THR A 39 9.54 16.14 -3.03
N ALA A 40 8.61 15.86 -2.11
CA ALA A 40 7.36 16.61 -2.00
C ALA A 40 7.63 18.09 -1.73
N LYS A 41 8.57 18.42 -0.85
CA LYS A 41 8.97 19.81 -0.58
C LYS A 41 9.54 20.50 -1.80
N LYS A 42 10.45 19.84 -2.54
CA LYS A 42 11.07 20.38 -3.78
C LYS A 42 10.05 20.62 -4.89
N GLN A 43 9.04 19.78 -4.98
CA GLN A 43 7.99 19.84 -6.00
C GLN A 43 6.77 20.69 -5.59
N ASP A 44 6.78 21.27 -4.39
CA ASP A 44 5.65 21.96 -3.79
C ASP A 44 4.35 21.12 -3.82
N SER A 45 4.47 19.84 -3.50
CA SER A 45 3.38 18.84 -3.52
C SER A 45 3.11 18.27 -2.13
N CYS A 46 2.02 17.50 -2.02
CA CYS A 46 1.75 16.64 -0.87
C CYS A 46 2.49 15.30 -1.04
N VAL A 47 2.64 14.57 0.07
CA VAL A 47 3.15 13.21 0.11
C VAL A 47 2.17 12.30 0.83
N LEU A 48 1.94 11.10 0.28
CA LEU A 48 1.21 10.01 0.91
C LEU A 48 2.23 8.95 1.34
N ILE A 49 2.37 8.76 2.65
CA ILE A 49 3.19 7.70 3.24
C ILE A 49 2.25 6.61 3.74
N GLU A 50 2.52 5.38 3.36
CA GLU A 50 1.71 4.24 3.80
C GLU A 50 2.52 3.20 4.53
N SER A 51 1.85 2.45 5.40
CA SER A 51 2.38 1.23 6.01
C SER A 51 1.41 0.08 5.81
N THR A 52 1.95 -1.10 5.51
CA THR A 52 1.15 -2.33 5.45
C THR A 52 0.88 -2.88 6.85
N ALA A 53 -0.14 -3.73 6.98
CA ALA A 53 -0.41 -4.47 8.22
C ALA A 53 0.79 -5.31 8.70
N ASN A 54 1.68 -5.73 7.80
CA ASN A 54 2.92 -6.42 8.17
C ASN A 54 3.97 -5.49 8.78
N GLN A 55 4.01 -4.23 8.32
CA GLN A 55 4.99 -3.23 8.78
C GLN A 55 4.63 -2.66 10.14
N VAL A 56 3.35 -2.32 10.30
CA VAL A 56 2.82 -1.59 11.46
C VAL A 56 1.50 -2.22 11.86
N ASP A 57 1.38 -2.65 13.08
CA ASP A 57 0.13 -3.17 13.64
C ASP A 57 0.02 -2.84 15.14
N GLN A 58 -1.07 -3.22 15.78
CA GLN A 58 -1.31 -2.98 17.21
C GLN A 58 -0.24 -3.61 18.13
N ASN A 59 0.56 -4.54 17.62
CA ASN A 59 1.66 -5.20 18.35
C ASN A 59 3.06 -4.73 17.88
N GLY A 60 3.12 -3.80 16.91
CA GLY A 60 4.35 -3.23 16.39
C GLY A 60 4.75 -3.70 14.99
N GLY A 61 4.16 -4.73 14.45
CA GLY A 61 4.53 -5.29 13.16
C GLY A 61 6.04 -5.66 13.08
N TYR A 62 6.61 -5.74 11.86
CA TYR A 62 8.06 -5.97 11.76
C TYR A 62 8.90 -4.71 11.96
N SER A 63 8.31 -3.52 11.89
CA SER A 63 9.03 -2.26 12.15
C SER A 63 9.20 -1.96 13.65
N GLY A 64 8.46 -2.65 14.52
CA GLY A 64 8.39 -2.38 15.94
C GLY A 64 7.49 -1.19 16.30
N MET A 65 6.72 -0.66 15.35
CA MET A 65 5.87 0.52 15.53
C MET A 65 4.38 0.17 15.52
N THR A 66 3.65 0.67 16.51
CA THR A 66 2.19 0.74 16.45
C THR A 66 1.74 1.82 15.47
N PRO A 67 0.45 1.87 15.04
CA PRO A 67 -0.05 2.96 14.19
C PRO A 67 0.23 4.35 14.77
N LYS A 68 0.14 4.52 16.07
CA LYS A 68 0.45 5.78 16.74
C LYS A 68 1.94 6.12 16.70
N ASP A 69 2.80 5.12 16.88
CA ASP A 69 4.25 5.32 16.80
C ASP A 69 4.66 5.71 15.38
N PHE A 70 4.10 5.03 14.36
CA PHE A 70 4.39 5.35 12.97
C PHE A 70 3.88 6.75 12.57
N PHE A 71 2.69 7.14 13.05
CA PHE A 71 2.19 8.50 12.86
C PHE A 71 3.17 9.53 13.42
N ASN A 72 3.61 9.35 14.65
CA ASN A 72 4.55 10.26 15.30
C ASN A 72 5.89 10.30 14.56
N PHE A 73 6.42 9.12 14.18
CA PHE A 73 7.65 8.97 13.43
C PHE A 73 7.60 9.72 12.08
N CYS A 74 6.54 9.57 11.30
CA CYS A 74 6.39 10.29 10.03
C CYS A 74 6.31 11.82 10.24
N HIS A 75 5.60 12.28 11.25
CA HIS A 75 5.50 13.71 11.55
C HIS A 75 6.82 14.29 12.06
N GLU A 76 7.62 13.53 12.80
CA GLU A 76 8.96 13.93 13.19
C GLU A 76 9.88 14.06 11.97
N LYS A 77 9.88 13.06 11.07
CA LYS A 77 10.63 13.12 9.82
C LYS A 77 10.22 14.28 8.92
N ALA A 78 8.95 14.60 8.86
CA ALA A 78 8.47 15.77 8.14
C ALA A 78 8.99 17.08 8.71
N LYS A 79 9.00 17.20 10.04
CA LYS A 79 9.57 18.37 10.72
C LYS A 79 11.08 18.49 10.43
N GLU A 80 11.83 17.39 10.45
CA GLU A 80 13.24 17.36 10.10
C GLU A 80 13.48 17.77 8.63
N ALA A 81 12.68 17.29 7.70
CA ALA A 81 12.72 17.67 6.28
C ALA A 81 12.22 19.12 6.05
N GLY A 82 11.58 19.74 7.04
CA GLY A 82 10.96 21.06 6.91
C GLY A 82 9.75 21.06 5.97
N LEU A 83 8.99 19.95 5.95
CA LEU A 83 7.72 19.82 5.25
C LEU A 83 6.57 20.12 6.21
N SER A 84 5.63 20.96 5.80
CA SER A 84 4.48 21.31 6.62
C SER A 84 3.56 20.11 6.87
N SER A 85 3.01 19.96 8.07
CA SER A 85 2.16 18.84 8.47
C SER A 85 0.86 18.71 7.68
N ASP A 86 0.36 19.78 7.07
CA ASP A 86 -0.81 19.77 6.20
C ASP A 86 -0.54 19.21 4.79
N ARG A 87 0.72 18.88 4.49
CA ARG A 87 1.17 18.29 3.23
C ARG A 87 1.49 16.80 3.35
N ILE A 88 1.35 16.22 4.54
CA ILE A 88 1.63 14.81 4.82
C ILE A 88 0.30 14.12 5.07
N PHE A 89 0.08 13.03 4.34
CA PHE A 89 -1.06 12.15 4.52
C PHE A 89 -0.55 10.75 4.81
N LEU A 90 -1.18 10.08 5.76
CA LEU A 90 -0.83 8.73 6.13
C LEU A 90 -1.92 7.76 5.69
N GLY A 91 -1.51 6.63 5.13
CA GLY A 91 -2.39 5.56 4.70
C GLY A 91 -2.01 4.23 5.35
N GLY A 92 -3.04 3.44 5.63
CA GLY A 92 -2.89 2.04 5.94
C GLY A 92 -3.16 1.21 4.70
N ASP A 93 -2.27 0.25 4.43
CA ASP A 93 -2.29 -0.59 3.25
C ASP A 93 -2.48 -2.06 3.61
N HIS A 94 -3.29 -2.79 2.84
CA HIS A 94 -3.67 -4.18 3.10
C HIS A 94 -4.16 -4.39 4.54
N LEU A 95 -4.99 -3.47 5.06
CA LEU A 95 -5.53 -3.59 6.40
C LEU A 95 -6.67 -4.60 6.43
N GLY A 96 -6.41 -5.71 7.08
CA GLY A 96 -7.34 -6.84 7.16
C GLY A 96 -6.73 -8.00 7.95
N PRO A 97 -7.26 -9.22 7.78
CA PRO A 97 -6.86 -10.38 8.56
C PRO A 97 -5.56 -11.05 8.08
N LEU A 98 -4.86 -10.51 7.06
CA LEU A 98 -3.70 -11.14 6.42
C LEU A 98 -2.64 -11.65 7.40
N THR A 99 -2.24 -10.84 8.37
CA THR A 99 -1.16 -11.18 9.32
C THR A 99 -1.53 -12.29 10.30
N VAL A 100 -2.81 -12.62 10.38
CA VAL A 100 -3.39 -13.67 11.23
C VAL A 100 -4.27 -14.65 10.42
N ALA A 101 -3.98 -14.80 9.13
CA ALA A 101 -4.74 -15.67 8.22
C ALA A 101 -4.75 -17.16 8.63
N ASN A 102 -3.85 -17.58 9.50
CA ASN A 102 -3.82 -18.91 10.11
C ASN A 102 -4.85 -19.10 11.24
N LYS A 103 -5.65 -18.10 11.56
CA LYS A 103 -6.71 -18.13 12.57
C LYS A 103 -8.09 -18.32 11.95
N PRO A 104 -9.07 -18.87 12.70
CA PRO A 104 -10.47 -18.84 12.29
C PRO A 104 -10.99 -17.43 12.03
N GLU A 105 -12.00 -17.28 11.16
CA GLU A 105 -12.56 -15.99 10.78
C GLU A 105 -12.90 -15.10 11.97
N ALA A 106 -13.55 -15.67 12.99
CA ALA A 106 -13.96 -14.90 14.16
C ALA A 106 -12.76 -14.23 14.87
N GLU A 107 -11.67 -14.97 15.08
CA GLU A 107 -10.46 -14.43 15.72
C GLU A 107 -9.71 -13.48 14.79
N ALA A 108 -9.57 -13.83 13.52
CA ALA A 108 -8.86 -13.05 12.53
C ALA A 108 -9.54 -11.68 12.28
N MET A 109 -10.87 -11.65 12.25
CA MET A 109 -11.63 -10.42 12.11
C MET A 109 -11.61 -9.54 13.37
N GLU A 110 -11.61 -10.11 14.58
CA GLU A 110 -11.42 -9.30 15.80
C GLU A 110 -10.04 -8.63 15.83
N TYR A 111 -9.00 -9.35 15.39
CA TYR A 111 -7.67 -8.76 15.23
C TYR A 111 -7.68 -7.62 14.21
N ALA A 112 -8.29 -7.84 13.04
CA ALA A 112 -8.38 -6.85 11.98
C ALA A 112 -9.20 -5.61 12.37
N LYS A 113 -10.26 -5.78 13.19
CA LYS A 113 -11.04 -4.67 13.75
C LYS A 113 -10.17 -3.77 14.65
N THR A 114 -9.38 -4.37 15.55
CA THR A 114 -8.43 -3.61 16.39
C THR A 114 -7.42 -2.86 15.52
N LEU A 115 -6.88 -3.52 14.50
CA LEU A 115 -5.93 -2.93 13.58
C LEU A 115 -6.49 -1.65 12.91
N VAL A 116 -7.64 -1.75 12.22
CA VAL A 116 -8.21 -0.59 11.52
C VAL A 116 -8.66 0.51 12.46
N HIS A 117 -9.18 0.15 13.64
CA HIS A 117 -9.52 1.11 14.71
C HIS A 117 -8.29 1.93 15.09
N ASP A 118 -7.17 1.28 15.39
CA ASP A 118 -5.96 1.95 15.86
C ASP A 118 -5.35 2.84 14.75
N TYR A 119 -5.43 2.43 13.47
CA TYR A 119 -5.02 3.27 12.36
C TYR A 119 -5.84 4.56 12.27
N VAL A 120 -7.16 4.46 12.31
CA VAL A 120 -8.03 5.65 12.25
C VAL A 120 -7.83 6.54 13.48
N ARG A 121 -7.76 5.94 14.67
CA ARG A 121 -7.51 6.67 15.92
C ARG A 121 -6.16 7.38 15.94
N ALA A 122 -5.15 6.81 15.29
CA ALA A 122 -3.84 7.45 15.15
C ALA A 122 -3.86 8.68 14.22
N GLY A 123 -4.89 8.81 13.36
CA GLY A 123 -5.04 9.93 12.43
C GLY A 123 -4.69 9.60 10.97
N PHE A 124 -4.67 8.33 10.60
CA PHE A 124 -4.52 7.94 9.20
C PHE A 124 -5.76 8.34 8.39
N THR A 125 -5.52 8.87 7.19
CA THR A 125 -6.56 9.48 6.35
C THR A 125 -6.88 8.70 5.07
N LYS A 126 -6.17 7.61 4.81
CA LYS A 126 -6.47 6.64 3.76
C LYS A 126 -6.42 5.23 4.37
N ILE A 127 -7.45 4.45 4.14
CA ILE A 127 -7.55 3.07 4.63
C ILE A 127 -7.85 2.16 3.44
N HIS A 128 -6.85 1.35 3.05
CA HIS A 128 -7.06 0.26 2.13
C HIS A 128 -7.51 -0.97 2.92
N ILE A 129 -8.79 -1.29 2.79
CA ILE A 129 -9.43 -2.43 3.42
C ILE A 129 -9.20 -3.65 2.53
N ASP A 130 -8.39 -4.59 2.99
CA ASP A 130 -8.09 -5.82 2.27
C ASP A 130 -8.58 -7.04 3.04
N THR A 131 -9.64 -7.64 2.55
CA THR A 131 -10.25 -8.87 3.05
C THR A 131 -10.29 -9.98 1.99
N SER A 132 -9.47 -9.85 0.94
CA SER A 132 -9.37 -10.80 -0.16
C SER A 132 -8.61 -12.07 0.21
N MET A 133 -7.82 -12.03 1.29
CA MET A 133 -7.05 -13.17 1.75
C MET A 133 -7.90 -14.15 2.54
N LYS A 134 -7.66 -15.44 2.31
CA LYS A 134 -8.31 -16.53 3.06
C LYS A 134 -7.85 -16.55 4.51
N VAL A 135 -8.75 -16.97 5.38
CA VAL A 135 -8.46 -17.32 6.77
C VAL A 135 -8.60 -18.83 6.98
N ALA A 136 -8.29 -19.35 8.17
CA ALA A 136 -8.21 -20.78 8.41
C ALA A 136 -9.51 -21.56 8.15
N ASP A 137 -10.67 -20.90 8.24
CA ASP A 137 -11.99 -21.51 8.01
C ASP A 137 -12.39 -21.55 6.52
N ASP A 138 -11.67 -20.81 5.66
CA ASP A 138 -12.00 -20.75 4.25
C ASP A 138 -11.50 -21.99 3.50
N ASP A 139 -12.28 -22.44 2.50
CA ASP A 139 -11.85 -23.53 1.63
C ASP A 139 -10.56 -23.15 0.85
N PRO A 140 -9.44 -23.86 1.08
CA PRO A 140 -8.18 -23.54 0.42
C PRO A 140 -8.22 -23.70 -1.10
N ASN A 141 -9.18 -24.48 -1.65
CA ASN A 141 -9.25 -24.81 -3.08
C ASN A 141 -10.21 -23.90 -3.87
N THR A 142 -11.02 -23.07 -3.19
CA THR A 142 -12.03 -22.24 -3.84
C THR A 142 -11.72 -20.76 -3.61
N ARG A 143 -11.70 -19.93 -4.66
CA ARG A 143 -11.58 -18.46 -4.49
C ARG A 143 -12.68 -17.97 -3.56
N LEU A 144 -12.36 -17.00 -2.69
CA LEU A 144 -13.38 -16.32 -1.89
C LEU A 144 -14.39 -15.64 -2.78
N SER A 145 -15.68 -15.72 -2.41
CA SER A 145 -16.70 -14.98 -3.11
C SER A 145 -16.62 -13.48 -2.80
N ASP A 146 -17.00 -12.64 -3.75
CA ASP A 146 -17.04 -11.20 -3.57
C ASP A 146 -17.95 -10.81 -2.39
N GLU A 147 -19.02 -11.56 -2.13
CA GLU A 147 -19.91 -11.33 -0.96
C GLU A 147 -19.17 -11.57 0.36
N THR A 148 -18.34 -12.59 0.46
CA THR A 148 -17.55 -12.86 1.67
C THR A 148 -16.52 -11.75 1.87
N ILE A 149 -15.81 -11.36 0.81
CA ILE A 149 -14.82 -10.29 0.84
C ILE A 149 -15.49 -8.97 1.24
N ALA A 150 -16.58 -8.59 0.58
CA ALA A 150 -17.28 -7.35 0.84
C ALA A 150 -17.94 -7.30 2.25
N ARG A 151 -18.49 -8.41 2.74
CA ARG A 151 -19.03 -8.50 4.10
C ARG A 151 -17.95 -8.27 5.14
N ARG A 152 -16.80 -8.92 5.00
CA ARG A 152 -15.64 -8.71 5.87
C ARG A 152 -15.16 -7.26 5.78
N GLY A 153 -15.04 -6.72 4.55
CA GLY A 153 -14.63 -5.34 4.30
C GLY A 153 -15.57 -4.30 4.91
N ALA A 154 -16.88 -4.46 4.72
CA ALA A 154 -17.88 -3.58 5.33
C ALA A 154 -17.87 -3.64 6.87
N THR A 155 -17.56 -4.81 7.44
CA THR A 155 -17.38 -4.95 8.90
C THR A 155 -16.21 -4.08 9.39
N LEU A 156 -15.08 -4.06 8.67
CA LEU A 156 -13.92 -3.22 9.01
C LEU A 156 -14.20 -1.74 8.76
N ALA A 157 -14.89 -1.40 7.65
CA ALA A 157 -15.29 -0.02 7.39
C ALA A 157 -16.18 0.55 8.49
N LYS A 158 -17.10 -0.25 9.04
CA LYS A 158 -17.93 0.16 10.18
C LYS A 158 -17.10 0.50 11.41
N VAL A 159 -16.08 -0.29 11.70
CA VAL A 159 -15.16 0.00 12.82
C VAL A 159 -14.35 1.28 12.54
N CYS A 160 -13.96 1.52 11.27
CA CYS A 160 -13.29 2.77 10.90
C CYS A 160 -14.20 3.98 11.13
N GLU A 161 -15.49 3.90 10.79
CA GLU A 161 -16.46 4.97 11.04
C GLU A 161 -16.64 5.23 12.54
N GLU A 162 -16.77 4.17 13.35
CA GLU A 162 -16.87 4.28 14.80
C GLU A 162 -15.60 4.94 15.38
N ALA A 163 -14.42 4.49 14.99
CA ALA A 163 -13.14 5.06 15.41
C ALA A 163 -12.98 6.54 14.99
N TYR A 164 -13.48 6.89 13.81
CA TYR A 164 -13.48 8.27 13.35
C TYR A 164 -14.39 9.17 14.21
N GLN A 165 -15.59 8.67 14.59
CA GLN A 165 -16.48 9.42 15.50
C GLN A 165 -15.81 9.65 16.88
N GLU A 166 -15.08 8.67 17.40
CA GLU A 166 -14.28 8.85 18.62
C GLU A 166 -13.17 9.91 18.42
N LEU A 167 -12.44 9.83 17.30
CA LEU A 167 -11.39 10.79 16.99
C LEU A 167 -11.92 12.22 16.88
N LEU A 168 -13.12 12.42 16.31
CA LEU A 168 -13.78 13.72 16.22
C LEU A 168 -14.12 14.35 17.58
N GLN A 169 -14.36 13.54 18.61
CA GLN A 169 -14.60 14.05 19.97
C GLN A 169 -13.33 14.68 20.55
N GLU A 170 -12.16 14.16 20.21
CA GLU A 170 -10.86 14.67 20.66
C GLU A 170 -10.29 15.76 19.74
N ASN A 171 -10.52 15.62 18.44
CA ASN A 171 -10.06 16.54 17.40
C ASN A 171 -11.19 16.87 16.41
N PRO A 172 -11.96 17.94 16.64
CA PRO A 172 -13.07 18.34 15.75
C PRO A 172 -12.66 18.71 14.32
N GLU A 173 -11.37 18.89 14.06
CA GLU A 173 -10.81 19.15 12.73
C GLU A 173 -10.23 17.89 12.04
N ALA A 174 -10.38 16.72 12.66
CA ALA A 174 -9.87 15.47 12.09
C ALA A 174 -10.43 15.26 10.67
N ILE A 175 -9.54 14.85 9.78
CA ILE A 175 -9.89 14.53 8.39
C ILE A 175 -10.57 13.16 8.36
N HIS A 176 -11.75 13.09 7.73
CA HIS A 176 -12.41 11.80 7.51
C HIS A 176 -11.52 10.90 6.63
N PRO A 177 -11.27 9.64 7.02
CA PRO A 177 -10.55 8.73 6.16
C PRO A 177 -11.30 8.46 4.86
N VAL A 178 -10.56 8.21 3.79
CA VAL A 178 -11.11 7.65 2.55
C VAL A 178 -10.77 6.17 2.49
N TYR A 179 -11.62 5.40 1.82
CA TYR A 179 -11.52 3.95 1.72
C TYR A 179 -11.13 3.51 0.33
N ILE A 180 -10.30 2.48 0.28
CA ILE A 180 -9.97 1.73 -0.92
C ILE A 180 -10.45 0.31 -0.70
N VAL A 181 -11.12 -0.26 -1.70
CA VAL A 181 -11.68 -1.62 -1.66
C VAL A 181 -11.22 -2.43 -2.88
N GLY A 182 -11.37 -3.74 -2.83
CA GLY A 182 -11.06 -4.61 -3.97
C GLY A 182 -11.25 -6.07 -3.63
N SER A 183 -11.45 -6.91 -4.63
CA SER A 183 -11.53 -8.37 -4.50
C SER A 183 -10.39 -9.10 -5.20
N GLU A 184 -9.69 -8.44 -6.10
CA GLU A 184 -8.52 -8.94 -6.83
C GLU A 184 -7.26 -8.17 -6.40
N VAL A 185 -6.95 -8.25 -5.10
CA VAL A 185 -5.82 -7.52 -4.51
C VAL A 185 -4.57 -8.38 -4.60
N PRO A 186 -3.48 -7.89 -5.22
CA PRO A 186 -2.20 -8.58 -5.24
C PRO A 186 -1.61 -8.78 -3.84
N ILE A 187 -0.83 -9.84 -3.65
CA ILE A 187 -0.16 -10.11 -2.38
C ILE A 187 0.90 -9.04 -2.12
N PRO A 188 0.98 -8.47 -0.91
CA PRO A 188 2.02 -7.50 -0.56
C PRO A 188 3.43 -8.05 -0.80
N GLY A 189 4.28 -7.28 -1.50
CA GLY A 189 5.66 -7.68 -1.82
C GLY A 189 5.83 -8.43 -3.12
N GLY A 190 4.79 -8.50 -3.97
CA GLY A 190 4.85 -9.08 -5.30
C GLY A 190 4.42 -10.54 -5.39
N ALA A 191 4.38 -11.08 -6.61
CA ALA A 191 3.95 -12.43 -6.88
C ALA A 191 4.93 -13.47 -6.34
N GLN A 192 4.42 -14.45 -5.61
CA GLN A 192 5.21 -15.57 -5.09
C GLN A 192 5.30 -16.76 -6.07
N GLU A 193 4.49 -16.77 -7.14
CA GLU A 193 4.45 -17.83 -8.14
C GLU A 193 4.89 -17.31 -9.52
N GLU A 194 5.88 -17.97 -10.13
CA GLU A 194 6.43 -17.58 -11.45
C GLU A 194 5.49 -17.85 -12.63
N ASN A 195 4.51 -18.75 -12.50
CA ASN A 195 3.81 -19.38 -13.63
C ASN A 195 2.32 -19.04 -13.77
N ALA A 196 1.74 -18.23 -12.92
CA ALA A 196 0.38 -17.73 -13.15
C ALA A 196 0.45 -16.64 -14.22
N GLY A 197 0.03 -16.95 -15.44
CA GLY A 197 -0.09 -15.93 -16.50
C GLY A 197 -0.91 -14.73 -15.99
N MET A 198 -0.30 -13.56 -15.95
CA MET A 198 -0.93 -12.31 -15.51
C MET A 198 -2.20 -12.06 -16.30
N GLN A 199 -3.34 -11.98 -15.63
CA GLN A 199 -4.61 -11.64 -16.24
C GLN A 199 -5.04 -10.24 -15.82
N VAL A 200 -5.50 -9.45 -16.77
CA VAL A 200 -6.14 -8.16 -16.48
C VAL A 200 -7.52 -8.42 -15.91
N THR A 201 -7.89 -7.71 -14.85
CA THR A 201 -9.25 -7.75 -14.29
C THR A 201 -10.27 -7.43 -15.38
N LYS A 202 -11.32 -8.23 -15.47
CA LYS A 202 -12.40 -7.97 -16.45
C LYS A 202 -13.28 -6.82 -15.98
N PRO A 203 -13.79 -5.99 -16.90
CA PRO A 203 -14.69 -4.90 -16.56
C PRO A 203 -15.93 -5.33 -15.75
N GLU A 204 -16.50 -6.49 -16.09
CA GLU A 204 -17.65 -7.07 -15.39
C GLU A 204 -17.32 -7.49 -13.97
N ASP A 205 -16.13 -8.06 -13.73
CA ASP A 205 -15.69 -8.48 -12.40
C ASP A 205 -15.44 -7.24 -11.51
N PHE A 206 -14.80 -6.20 -12.05
CA PHE A 206 -14.62 -4.91 -11.36
C PHE A 206 -15.99 -4.30 -10.98
N LYS A 207 -16.94 -4.22 -11.92
CA LYS A 207 -18.27 -3.66 -11.67
C LYS A 207 -19.03 -4.47 -10.62
N SER A 208 -18.94 -5.80 -10.69
CA SER A 208 -19.54 -6.71 -9.71
C SER A 208 -18.95 -6.48 -8.31
N THR A 209 -17.62 -6.37 -8.21
CA THR A 209 -16.93 -6.07 -6.95
C THR A 209 -17.45 -4.76 -6.34
N VAL A 210 -17.49 -3.67 -7.11
CA VAL A 210 -17.97 -2.37 -6.63
C VAL A 210 -19.41 -2.47 -6.12
N ALA A 211 -20.32 -3.07 -6.92
CA ALA A 211 -21.72 -3.22 -6.53
C ALA A 211 -21.90 -4.09 -5.27
N THR A 212 -21.09 -5.14 -5.13
CA THR A 212 -21.16 -6.05 -3.98
C THR A 212 -20.67 -5.33 -2.70
N PHE A 213 -19.60 -4.53 -2.79
CA PHE A 213 -19.13 -3.72 -1.67
C PHE A 213 -20.14 -2.65 -1.27
N GLU A 214 -20.70 -1.90 -2.25
CA GLU A 214 -21.72 -0.89 -1.99
C GLU A 214 -22.93 -1.48 -1.25
N LYS A 215 -23.43 -2.63 -1.72
CA LYS A 215 -24.50 -3.36 -1.04
C LYS A 215 -24.10 -3.80 0.37
N ALA A 216 -22.88 -4.30 0.57
CA ALA A 216 -22.42 -4.73 1.89
C ALA A 216 -22.33 -3.57 2.88
N PHE A 217 -21.94 -2.35 2.43
CA PHE A 217 -21.96 -1.13 3.25
C PHE A 217 -23.40 -0.76 3.65
N ASP A 218 -24.37 -0.87 2.73
CA ASP A 218 -25.78 -0.63 3.02
C ASP A 218 -26.33 -1.66 4.02
N ASP A 219 -26.12 -2.95 3.75
CA ASP A 219 -26.52 -4.05 4.64
C ASP A 219 -25.93 -3.91 6.07
N MET A 220 -24.75 -3.31 6.19
CA MET A 220 -24.08 -3.06 7.49
C MET A 220 -24.57 -1.80 8.19
N GLY A 221 -25.45 -1.01 7.55
CA GLY A 221 -25.98 0.23 8.07
C GLY A 221 -25.02 1.42 8.03
N ILE A 222 -24.05 1.40 7.10
CA ILE A 222 -23.06 2.45 6.87
C ILE A 222 -23.08 2.96 5.42
N ALA A 223 -24.23 3.03 4.79
CA ALA A 223 -24.37 3.48 3.40
C ALA A 223 -23.69 4.84 3.14
N ASP A 224 -23.72 5.76 4.11
CA ASP A 224 -23.07 7.06 3.97
C ASP A 224 -21.54 6.96 3.86
N ALA A 225 -20.91 5.95 4.46
CA ALA A 225 -19.48 5.71 4.37
C ALA A 225 -19.04 5.35 2.94
N TRP A 226 -19.95 4.84 2.10
CA TRP A 226 -19.68 4.60 0.68
C TRP A 226 -19.29 5.86 -0.09
N ASN A 227 -19.73 7.04 0.35
CA ASN A 227 -19.32 8.32 -0.23
C ASN A 227 -17.83 8.64 -0.01
N HIS A 228 -17.17 7.92 0.88
CA HIS A 228 -15.74 8.02 1.18
C HIS A 228 -14.90 6.91 0.51
N VAL A 229 -15.53 5.95 -0.17
CA VAL A 229 -14.81 5.01 -1.05
C VAL A 229 -14.42 5.77 -2.31
N ILE A 230 -13.11 5.90 -2.55
CA ILE A 230 -12.55 6.73 -3.62
C ILE A 230 -11.82 5.94 -4.70
N ALA A 231 -11.43 4.71 -4.40
CA ALA A 231 -10.74 3.88 -5.38
C ALA A 231 -11.05 2.39 -5.18
N ALA A 232 -10.87 1.65 -6.25
CA ALA A 232 -10.84 0.20 -6.22
C ALA A 232 -9.49 -0.32 -6.71
N VAL A 233 -8.96 -1.34 -6.01
CA VAL A 233 -7.79 -2.10 -6.46
C VAL A 233 -8.24 -3.04 -7.57
N VAL A 234 -7.49 -3.03 -8.67
CA VAL A 234 -7.67 -3.93 -9.82
C VAL A 234 -6.31 -4.42 -10.30
N GLN A 235 -6.29 -5.52 -11.05
CA GLN A 235 -5.10 -5.97 -11.72
C GLN A 235 -5.05 -5.45 -13.17
N PRO A 236 -4.27 -4.39 -13.46
CA PRO A 236 -4.19 -3.82 -14.81
C PRO A 236 -3.16 -4.53 -15.71
N GLY A 237 -2.65 -5.68 -15.30
CA GLY A 237 -1.59 -6.40 -15.98
C GLY A 237 -0.18 -5.94 -15.59
N VAL A 238 -0.04 -5.36 -14.41
CA VAL A 238 1.22 -4.89 -13.81
C VAL A 238 1.53 -5.75 -12.59
N GLU A 239 2.73 -6.32 -12.55
CA GLU A 239 3.18 -7.11 -11.41
C GLU A 239 4.70 -7.06 -11.27
N GLU A 240 5.15 -7.18 -10.04
CA GLU A 240 6.57 -7.32 -9.71
C GLU A 240 6.88 -8.75 -9.27
N LYS A 241 8.08 -9.22 -9.63
CA LYS A 241 8.60 -10.55 -9.32
C LYS A 241 10.01 -10.41 -8.77
N ASP A 242 10.58 -11.50 -8.26
CA ASP A 242 11.95 -11.51 -7.72
C ASP A 242 13.03 -11.21 -8.78
N ALA A 243 12.76 -11.45 -10.06
CA ALA A 243 13.70 -11.29 -11.17
C ALA A 243 13.15 -10.49 -12.36
N GLY A 244 12.10 -9.69 -12.16
CA GLY A 244 11.53 -8.88 -13.24
C GLY A 244 10.21 -8.23 -12.88
N CYS A 245 9.60 -7.58 -13.85
CA CYS A 245 8.27 -7.01 -13.73
C CYS A 245 7.49 -7.15 -15.04
N GLU A 246 6.16 -7.22 -14.92
CA GLU A 246 5.27 -7.08 -16.07
C GLU A 246 4.98 -5.60 -16.30
N GLU A 247 5.35 -5.11 -17.49
CA GLU A 247 5.09 -3.71 -17.85
C GLU A 247 3.62 -3.52 -18.24
N TYR A 248 3.11 -2.34 -17.91
CA TYR A 248 1.76 -1.94 -18.30
C TYR A 248 1.58 -1.94 -19.82
N ASP A 249 0.56 -2.63 -20.29
CA ASP A 249 0.14 -2.65 -21.69
C ASP A 249 -1.26 -2.01 -21.81
N ARG A 250 -1.29 -0.77 -22.32
CA ARG A 250 -2.50 0.03 -22.49
C ARG A 250 -3.56 -0.67 -23.36
N GLU A 251 -3.15 -1.35 -24.42
CA GLU A 251 -4.08 -2.05 -25.31
C GLU A 251 -4.71 -3.28 -24.62
N ARG A 252 -3.92 -3.97 -23.83
CA ARG A 252 -4.39 -5.13 -23.05
C ARG A 252 -5.36 -4.72 -21.94
N ALA A 253 -5.12 -3.58 -21.30
CA ALA A 253 -5.91 -3.08 -20.17
C ALA A 253 -7.08 -2.18 -20.58
N LYS A 254 -7.23 -1.82 -21.87
CA LYS A 254 -8.12 -0.76 -22.34
C LYS A 254 -9.59 -0.90 -21.92
N ASP A 255 -10.11 -2.11 -21.91
CA ASP A 255 -11.53 -2.35 -21.59
C ASP A 255 -11.76 -2.17 -20.07
N LEU A 256 -10.83 -2.68 -19.24
CA LEU A 256 -10.83 -2.41 -17.80
C LEU A 256 -10.76 -0.91 -17.53
N MET A 257 -9.76 -0.23 -18.12
CA MET A 257 -9.54 1.20 -17.89
C MET A 257 -10.70 2.06 -18.36
N ALA A 258 -11.37 1.65 -19.44
CA ALA A 258 -12.58 2.34 -19.90
C ALA A 258 -13.75 2.24 -18.89
N SER A 259 -13.83 1.13 -18.14
CA SER A 259 -14.93 0.87 -17.21
C SER A 259 -14.99 1.81 -16.02
N ILE A 260 -13.89 2.46 -15.64
CA ILE A 260 -13.87 3.43 -14.54
C ILE A 260 -14.69 4.69 -14.83
N LYS A 261 -14.98 4.95 -16.11
CA LYS A 261 -15.82 6.10 -16.54
C LYS A 261 -17.27 5.97 -16.14
N ASP A 262 -17.71 4.76 -15.82
CA ASP A 262 -19.08 4.49 -15.36
C ASP A 262 -19.30 4.91 -13.89
N PHE A 263 -18.22 5.32 -13.19
CA PHE A 263 -18.25 5.68 -11.78
C PHE A 263 -17.74 7.12 -11.57
N ASP A 264 -18.61 8.00 -11.10
CA ASP A 264 -18.30 9.43 -10.93
C ASP A 264 -17.34 9.71 -9.75
N LYS A 265 -17.21 8.78 -8.79
CA LYS A 265 -16.50 8.99 -7.53
C LYS A 265 -15.29 8.06 -7.35
N LEU A 266 -15.02 7.16 -8.29
CA LEU A 266 -13.94 6.18 -8.16
C LEU A 266 -12.81 6.43 -9.16
N VAL A 267 -11.61 6.15 -8.72
CA VAL A 267 -10.42 5.95 -9.56
C VAL A 267 -9.88 4.54 -9.33
N PHE A 268 -8.93 4.09 -10.13
CA PHE A 268 -8.19 2.88 -9.79
C PHE A 268 -7.02 3.19 -8.83
N GLU A 269 -6.74 2.25 -7.93
CA GLU A 269 -5.48 2.13 -7.23
C GLU A 269 -4.68 1.01 -7.88
N GLY A 270 -3.51 1.35 -8.43
CA GLY A 270 -2.59 0.40 -9.05
C GLY A 270 -1.54 -0.07 -8.05
N HIS A 271 -1.46 -1.37 -7.82
CA HIS A 271 -0.41 -2.00 -7.02
C HIS A 271 0.76 -2.43 -7.90
N SER A 272 1.90 -2.79 -7.28
CA SER A 272 3.11 -3.30 -7.98
C SER A 272 3.62 -2.37 -9.09
N THR A 273 3.54 -1.04 -8.88
CA THR A 273 3.95 -0.06 -9.91
C THR A 273 5.43 0.32 -9.82
N ASP A 274 6.19 -0.33 -8.96
CA ASP A 274 7.55 0.01 -8.53
C ASP A 274 8.56 0.11 -9.67
N TYR A 275 8.56 -0.86 -10.58
CA TYR A 275 9.56 -0.96 -11.64
C TYR A 275 9.04 -0.53 -13.02
N GLN A 276 7.88 0.13 -13.03
CA GLN A 276 7.33 0.69 -14.27
C GLN A 276 8.16 1.88 -14.73
N THR A 277 8.37 2.00 -16.04
CA THR A 277 9.02 3.19 -16.59
C THR A 277 8.14 4.43 -16.36
N LYS A 278 8.75 5.62 -16.35
CA LYS A 278 8.00 6.89 -16.25
C LYS A 278 6.91 7.05 -17.33
N TYR A 279 7.11 6.41 -18.48
CA TYR A 279 6.14 6.45 -19.58
C TYR A 279 4.94 5.56 -19.28
N LYS A 280 5.17 4.36 -18.70
CA LYS A 280 4.13 3.43 -18.28
C LYS A 280 3.34 3.95 -17.09
N LEU A 281 4.03 4.58 -16.12
CA LEU A 281 3.36 5.27 -15.01
C LEU A 281 2.45 6.40 -15.52
N ARG A 282 2.90 7.17 -16.51
CA ARG A 282 2.09 8.20 -17.14
C ARG A 282 0.87 7.62 -17.84
N GLU A 283 1.04 6.53 -18.61
CA GLU A 283 -0.07 5.82 -19.27
C GLU A 283 -1.11 5.34 -18.27
N LEU A 284 -0.69 4.72 -17.16
CA LEU A 284 -1.58 4.31 -16.06
C LEU A 284 -2.41 5.48 -15.53
N VAL A 285 -1.78 6.63 -15.29
CA VAL A 285 -2.46 7.83 -14.77
C VAL A 285 -3.45 8.41 -15.78
N GLU A 286 -3.08 8.45 -17.07
CA GLU A 286 -3.96 8.90 -18.16
C GLU A 286 -5.18 7.99 -18.32
N ASP A 287 -5.04 6.71 -17.97
CA ASP A 287 -6.07 5.69 -18.11
C ASP A 287 -6.96 5.53 -16.86
N GLY A 288 -6.73 6.31 -15.79
CA GLY A 288 -7.64 6.39 -14.65
C GLY A 288 -7.08 5.86 -13.31
N VAL A 289 -5.78 5.54 -13.26
CA VAL A 289 -5.12 5.21 -11.99
C VAL A 289 -4.80 6.50 -11.24
N GLY A 290 -5.48 6.74 -10.13
CA GLY A 290 -5.32 7.94 -9.30
C GLY A 290 -4.33 7.76 -8.15
N ILE A 291 -4.04 6.52 -7.76
CA ILE A 291 -3.10 6.17 -6.69
C ILE A 291 -2.17 5.08 -7.21
N LEU A 292 -0.86 5.32 -7.12
CA LEU A 292 0.19 4.41 -7.58
C LEU A 292 0.97 3.89 -6.37
N LYS A 293 0.88 2.60 -6.09
CA LYS A 293 1.58 1.96 -4.95
C LYS A 293 3.03 1.69 -5.31
N VAL A 294 3.94 2.13 -4.45
CA VAL A 294 5.37 1.88 -4.57
C VAL A 294 5.97 1.58 -3.20
N GLY A 295 6.75 0.52 -3.10
CA GLY A 295 7.38 0.07 -1.85
C GLY A 295 8.74 -0.59 -2.09
N PRO A 296 8.80 -1.85 -2.56
CA PRO A 296 10.06 -2.58 -2.78
C PRO A 296 11.06 -1.82 -3.64
N GLY A 297 10.62 -1.17 -4.72
CA GLY A 297 11.47 -0.40 -5.61
C GLY A 297 12.17 0.79 -4.92
N LEU A 298 11.53 1.41 -3.93
CA LEU A 298 12.15 2.49 -3.14
C LEU A 298 13.25 1.95 -2.22
N THR A 299 13.02 0.80 -1.58
CA THR A 299 14.02 0.12 -0.75
C THR A 299 15.18 -0.36 -1.60
N TYR A 300 14.90 -0.92 -2.79
CA TYR A 300 15.92 -1.32 -3.76
C TYR A 300 16.80 -0.13 -4.18
N ALA A 301 16.21 0.99 -4.54
CA ALA A 301 16.95 2.20 -4.91
C ALA A 301 17.85 2.72 -3.77
N ALA A 302 17.35 2.68 -2.53
CA ALA A 302 18.15 3.03 -1.34
C ALA A 302 19.35 2.07 -1.16
N ARG A 303 19.10 0.75 -1.32
CA ARG A 303 20.14 -0.29 -1.25
C ARG A 303 21.22 -0.07 -2.30
N GLU A 304 20.85 0.17 -3.57
CA GLU A 304 21.78 0.43 -4.65
C GLU A 304 22.66 1.68 -4.37
N GLY A 305 22.03 2.75 -3.85
CA GLY A 305 22.75 3.96 -3.44
C GLY A 305 23.77 3.68 -2.34
N ILE A 306 23.39 2.93 -1.30
CA ILE A 306 24.29 2.57 -0.20
C ILE A 306 25.41 1.64 -0.67
N PHE A 307 25.12 0.67 -1.54
CA PHE A 307 26.15 -0.23 -2.10
C PHE A 307 27.16 0.53 -2.97
N SER A 308 26.70 1.56 -3.70
CA SER A 308 27.61 2.45 -4.43
C SER A 308 28.51 3.23 -3.48
N LEU A 309 28.01 3.67 -2.32
CA LEU A 309 28.82 4.31 -1.27
C LEU A 309 29.83 3.34 -0.65
N CYS A 310 29.47 2.06 -0.47
CA CYS A 310 30.43 1.04 0.00
C CYS A 310 31.60 0.86 -0.98
N MET A 311 31.35 0.85 -2.29
CA MET A 311 32.43 0.77 -3.28
C MET A 311 33.34 2.00 -3.23
N ILE A 312 32.79 3.20 -3.05
CA ILE A 312 33.59 4.44 -2.86
C ILE A 312 34.40 4.36 -1.57
N GLU A 313 33.80 3.87 -0.48
CA GLU A 313 34.47 3.68 0.81
C GLU A 313 35.66 2.74 0.69
N GLU A 314 35.52 1.59 0.01
CA GLU A 314 36.60 0.61 -0.23
C GLU A 314 37.78 1.25 -0.99
N GLU A 315 37.51 2.03 -2.04
CA GLU A 315 38.55 2.74 -2.80
C GLU A 315 39.29 3.78 -1.92
N LEU A 316 38.54 4.53 -1.12
CA LEU A 316 39.13 5.53 -0.22
C LEU A 316 39.95 4.86 0.92
N ALA A 317 39.44 3.75 1.46
CA ALA A 317 40.12 2.99 2.50
C ALA A 317 41.47 2.44 2.02
N ALA A 318 41.54 1.97 0.78
CA ALA A 318 42.77 1.50 0.14
C ALA A 318 43.83 2.62 0.03
N VAL A 319 43.40 3.88 -0.15
CA VAL A 319 44.32 5.03 -0.27
C VAL A 319 44.70 5.61 1.11
N TYR A 320 43.73 5.75 1.99
CA TYR A 320 43.91 6.49 3.26
C TYR A 320 44.07 5.62 4.49
N GLY A 321 43.91 4.30 4.40
CA GLY A 321 44.20 3.32 5.43
C GLY A 321 43.24 3.32 6.63
N PHE A 322 41.95 3.66 6.42
CA PHE A 322 40.92 3.53 7.44
C PHE A 322 40.14 2.20 7.28
N GLU A 323 39.49 1.78 8.35
CA GLU A 323 38.60 0.61 8.34
C GLU A 323 37.26 0.96 7.69
N THR A 324 36.76 0.09 6.79
CA THR A 324 35.46 0.26 6.14
C THR A 324 34.31 -0.05 7.08
N SER A 325 33.08 0.40 6.72
CA SER A 325 31.87 0.16 7.50
C SER A 325 31.43 -1.31 7.53
N HIS A 326 31.93 -2.14 6.61
CA HIS A 326 31.45 -3.53 6.37
C HIS A 326 29.95 -3.65 6.21
N PHE A 327 29.30 -2.60 5.70
CA PHE A 327 27.83 -2.52 5.64
C PHE A 327 27.21 -3.70 4.89
N ARG A 328 27.80 -4.14 3.76
CA ARG A 328 27.26 -5.24 2.95
C ARG A 328 27.26 -6.56 3.73
N GLU A 329 28.34 -6.86 4.43
CA GLU A 329 28.50 -8.04 5.26
C GLU A 329 27.55 -8.02 6.46
N GLU A 330 27.39 -6.88 7.12
CA GLU A 330 26.49 -6.72 8.25
C GLU A 330 25.02 -6.83 7.82
N LEU A 331 24.65 -6.27 6.64
CA LEU A 331 23.32 -6.42 6.06
C LEU A 331 23.03 -7.90 5.76
N ASP A 332 23.96 -8.62 5.13
CA ASP A 332 23.81 -10.04 4.83
C ASP A 332 23.65 -10.89 6.09
N LYS A 333 24.44 -10.64 7.12
CA LYS A 333 24.29 -11.28 8.44
C LYS A 333 22.90 -11.03 9.04
N ALA A 334 22.41 -9.79 8.97
CA ALA A 334 21.08 -9.43 9.49
C ALA A 334 19.96 -10.15 8.71
N MET A 335 20.07 -10.22 7.39
CA MET A 335 19.12 -10.95 6.54
C MET A 335 19.10 -12.44 6.86
N LEU A 336 20.26 -13.07 6.99
CA LEU A 336 20.38 -14.49 7.35
C LEU A 336 19.87 -14.81 8.76
N ALA A 337 20.06 -13.89 9.71
CA ALA A 337 19.55 -14.07 11.07
C ALA A 337 18.01 -14.04 11.15
N ASN A 338 17.33 -13.41 10.18
CA ASN A 338 15.87 -13.28 10.18
C ASN A 338 15.23 -13.55 8.80
N PRO A 339 15.26 -14.82 8.32
CA PRO A 339 14.85 -15.16 6.97
C PRO A 339 13.33 -15.10 6.73
N GLY A 340 12.52 -15.10 7.79
CA GLY A 340 11.06 -15.22 7.70
C GLY A 340 10.36 -14.13 6.90
N LYS A 341 11.02 -12.98 6.68
CA LYS A 341 10.43 -11.83 5.98
C LYS A 341 10.83 -11.74 4.50
N TRP A 342 11.87 -12.44 4.05
CA TRP A 342 12.34 -12.39 2.66
C TRP A 342 12.35 -13.75 1.96
N ALA A 343 12.62 -14.84 2.68
CA ALA A 343 12.78 -16.17 2.09
C ALA A 343 11.58 -16.65 1.24
N PRO A 344 10.32 -16.33 1.56
CA PRO A 344 9.18 -16.72 0.73
C PRO A 344 9.16 -16.10 -0.68
N TYR A 345 9.88 -15.01 -0.90
CA TYR A 345 9.86 -14.26 -2.17
C TYR A 345 11.01 -14.65 -3.12
N TYR A 346 12.06 -15.34 -2.64
CA TYR A 346 13.22 -15.66 -3.44
C TYR A 346 13.32 -17.16 -3.74
N HIS A 347 13.34 -17.49 -5.02
CA HIS A 347 13.39 -18.85 -5.51
C HIS A 347 14.66 -19.08 -6.33
N GLY A 348 15.14 -20.32 -6.37
CA GLY A 348 16.31 -20.72 -7.12
C GLY A 348 17.28 -21.59 -6.33
N THR A 349 18.50 -21.73 -6.85
CA THR A 349 19.61 -22.38 -6.15
C THR A 349 20.09 -21.53 -4.97
N GLU A 350 20.84 -22.12 -4.07
CA GLU A 350 21.41 -21.43 -2.90
C GLU A 350 22.24 -20.18 -3.29
N ASN A 351 23.00 -20.27 -4.38
CA ASN A 351 23.76 -19.14 -4.91
C ASN A 351 22.87 -18.05 -5.51
N GLU A 352 21.80 -18.42 -6.20
CA GLU A 352 20.85 -17.45 -6.75
C GLU A 352 20.08 -16.72 -5.61
N ILE A 353 19.65 -17.47 -4.60
CA ILE A 353 19.00 -16.90 -3.42
C ILE A 353 19.96 -15.95 -2.68
N ALA A 354 21.23 -16.33 -2.54
CA ALA A 354 22.25 -15.47 -1.92
C ALA A 354 22.51 -14.19 -2.73
N PHE A 355 22.44 -14.28 -4.06
CA PHE A 355 22.57 -13.10 -4.94
C PHE A 355 21.34 -12.18 -4.87
N LYS A 356 20.12 -12.75 -4.82
CA LYS A 356 18.86 -12.00 -4.73
C LYS A 356 18.67 -11.31 -3.38
N ARG A 357 19.17 -11.93 -2.28
CA ARG A 357 19.12 -11.42 -0.91
C ARG A 357 20.03 -10.21 -0.72
#